data_91d67ed35d50b3026ebfa3f7b3294234
#
_entry.id   91d67ed35d50b3026ebfa3f7b3294234
#
_cell.length_a   1.000
_cell.length_b   1.000
_cell.length_c   1.000
_cell.angle_alpha   90.00
_cell.angle_beta   90.00
_cell.angle_gamma   90.00
#
_symmetry.space_group_name_H-M   'P 1'
#
loop_
_entity.id
_entity.type
_entity.pdbx_description
1 polymer ?
#
loop_
_entity_poly.entity_id
_entity_poly.type
_entity_poly.pdbx_seq_one_letter_code
_entity_poly.pdbx_strand_id
1 'polypeptide(L)'
;MNILTERYSIHLKDHTVIEPFSQRIKVYALPPVTEMEEFLFSLKKLASDQLCDKLIFYVKAEDRHRFTKQPYVWEGKIKGFFQGKDADIYAWFLQPDRYRDVDVKKEQKVLKDVLTIPEKAGRSNLPAFYSMRHPAEADAEEMAQLYRSVFKTYPTPMHDPSFIRDVMKEQVFFTVVEYQGSIVSACSSDVLVPFQCAEMSDCATHPSHRNQGLLSYQFSYLIQLMQQKGLWTLFSYSRSLSLGMNLVNVYHGFRYGGKMIRNSNISGQLESMNVWYKQLRLS
;
A
#
# COMPACT_ATOMS: atom_id res chain seq x y z
N MET A 1 1.08 -5.09 -22.64
CA MET A 1 2.24 -4.66 -21.84
C MET A 1 2.11 -3.16 -21.72
N ASN A 2 1.81 -2.66 -20.54
CA ASN A 2 1.24 -1.34 -20.38
C ASN A 2 2.33 -0.28 -20.20
N ILE A 3 2.36 0.72 -21.06
CA ILE A 3 3.38 1.79 -21.14
C ILE A 3 3.48 2.62 -19.83
N LEU A 4 2.49 2.54 -18.96
CA LEU A 4 2.38 3.35 -17.75
C LEU A 4 3.09 2.75 -16.55
N THR A 5 3.06 1.45 -16.42
CA THR A 5 3.88 0.73 -15.44
C THR A 5 5.37 0.94 -15.69
N GLU A 6 5.78 1.20 -16.94
CA GLU A 6 7.17 1.49 -17.28
C GLU A 6 7.68 2.86 -16.79
N ARG A 7 6.80 3.82 -16.55
CA ARG A 7 7.21 5.17 -16.09
C ARG A 7 7.51 5.24 -14.60
N TYR A 8 6.87 4.40 -13.78
CA TYR A 8 6.92 4.50 -12.32
C TYR A 8 7.17 3.18 -11.60
N SER A 9 6.89 2.06 -12.25
CA SER A 9 7.27 0.71 -11.82
C SER A 9 7.62 -0.11 -13.06
N ILE A 10 8.83 -0.66 -13.08
CA ILE A 10 9.27 -1.55 -14.14
C ILE A 10 8.94 -2.98 -13.71
N HIS A 11 8.02 -3.62 -14.43
CA HIS A 11 7.74 -5.04 -14.23
C HIS A 11 8.78 -5.87 -15.00
N LEU A 12 9.63 -6.57 -14.29
CA LEU A 12 10.47 -7.61 -14.83
C LEU A 12 9.70 -8.94 -14.89
N LYS A 13 10.21 -9.90 -15.67
CA LYS A 13 9.69 -11.26 -15.71
C LYS A 13 9.40 -11.73 -14.26
N ASP A 14 8.27 -12.42 -14.10
CA ASP A 14 7.92 -13.13 -12.86
C ASP A 14 7.59 -12.26 -11.62
N HIS A 15 6.79 -11.22 -11.80
CA HIS A 15 6.24 -10.44 -10.69
C HIS A 15 7.27 -9.67 -9.85
N THR A 16 8.29 -9.12 -10.49
CA THR A 16 9.22 -8.16 -9.85
C THR A 16 8.82 -6.74 -10.23
N VAL A 17 8.67 -5.86 -9.24
CA VAL A 17 8.26 -4.46 -9.40
C VAL A 17 9.32 -3.54 -8.86
N ILE A 18 9.80 -2.60 -9.70
CA ILE A 18 10.79 -1.59 -9.32
C ILE A 18 10.07 -0.28 -9.05
N GLU A 19 10.34 0.31 -7.90
CA GLU A 19 9.79 1.59 -7.46
C GLU A 19 10.93 2.57 -7.11
N PRO A 20 11.54 3.21 -8.11
CA PRO A 20 12.73 4.05 -7.93
C PRO A 20 12.50 5.24 -7.00
N PHE A 21 11.30 5.84 -7.02
CA PHE A 21 10.96 6.95 -6.15
C PHE A 21 10.99 6.59 -4.66
N SER A 22 10.67 5.35 -4.32
CA SER A 22 10.80 4.80 -2.97
C SER A 22 12.10 4.00 -2.78
N GLN A 23 12.98 3.98 -3.79
CA GLN A 23 14.29 3.31 -3.78
C GLN A 23 14.18 1.84 -3.38
N ARG A 24 13.18 1.12 -3.93
CA ARG A 24 12.90 -0.28 -3.56
C ARG A 24 12.51 -1.14 -4.75
N ILE A 25 12.77 -2.43 -4.60
CA ILE A 25 12.30 -3.47 -5.53
C ILE A 25 11.47 -4.47 -4.76
N LYS A 26 10.26 -4.77 -5.23
CA LYS A 26 9.36 -5.80 -4.69
C LYS A 26 9.45 -7.06 -5.53
N VAL A 27 9.59 -8.22 -4.90
CA VAL A 27 9.66 -9.55 -5.51
C VAL A 27 8.52 -10.39 -4.98
N TYR A 28 7.62 -10.81 -5.87
CA TYR A 28 6.43 -11.58 -5.54
C TYR A 28 6.52 -13.06 -5.94
N ALA A 29 7.54 -13.44 -6.70
CA ALA A 29 7.84 -14.82 -7.06
C ALA A 29 9.35 -15.09 -6.95
N LEU A 30 9.70 -16.27 -6.47
CA LEU A 30 11.08 -16.70 -6.33
C LEU A 30 11.40 -17.74 -7.40
N PRO A 31 12.62 -17.75 -7.98
CA PRO A 31 13.05 -18.79 -8.86
C PRO A 31 13.30 -20.11 -8.10
N PRO A 32 13.50 -21.22 -8.80
CA PRO A 32 13.99 -22.46 -8.20
C PRO A 32 15.24 -22.23 -7.33
N VAL A 33 15.44 -23.10 -6.33
CA VAL A 33 16.58 -22.96 -5.41
C VAL A 33 17.92 -22.93 -6.13
N THR A 34 18.05 -23.69 -7.21
CA THR A 34 19.26 -23.77 -8.05
C THR A 34 19.61 -22.48 -8.77
N GLU A 35 18.64 -21.61 -9.00
CA GLU A 35 18.81 -20.34 -9.74
C GLU A 35 18.86 -19.12 -8.80
N MET A 36 18.73 -19.34 -7.50
CA MET A 36 18.59 -18.26 -6.52
C MET A 36 19.82 -17.35 -6.46
N GLU A 37 21.04 -17.89 -6.56
CA GLU A 37 22.26 -17.07 -6.52
C GLU A 37 22.35 -16.12 -7.72
N GLU A 38 22.09 -16.63 -8.92
CA GLU A 38 22.10 -15.83 -10.16
C GLU A 38 21.01 -14.77 -10.11
N PHE A 39 19.81 -15.14 -9.64
CA PHE A 39 18.71 -14.21 -9.47
C PHE A 39 19.07 -13.07 -8.49
N LEU A 40 19.64 -13.38 -7.34
CA LEU A 40 20.04 -12.37 -6.35
C LEU A 40 21.18 -11.48 -6.87
N PHE A 41 22.11 -12.03 -7.64
CA PHE A 41 23.15 -11.25 -8.30
C PHE A 41 22.56 -10.26 -9.29
N SER A 42 21.66 -10.72 -10.16
CA SER A 42 20.95 -9.90 -11.15
C SER A 42 20.09 -8.83 -10.48
N LEU A 43 19.41 -9.19 -9.38
CA LEU A 43 18.56 -8.28 -8.63
C LEU A 43 19.38 -7.16 -7.96
N LYS A 44 20.55 -7.45 -7.41
CA LYS A 44 21.46 -6.44 -6.85
C LYS A 44 22.00 -5.49 -7.92
N LYS A 45 22.39 -6.02 -9.08
CA LYS A 45 22.83 -5.21 -10.21
C LYS A 45 21.72 -4.26 -10.64
N LEU A 46 20.52 -4.78 -10.82
CA LEU A 46 19.33 -3.98 -11.14
C LEU A 46 19.06 -2.90 -10.07
N ALA A 47 19.16 -3.25 -8.79
CA ALA A 47 18.97 -2.29 -7.70
C ALA A 47 20.00 -1.16 -7.77
N SER A 48 21.27 -1.47 -8.06
CA SER A 48 22.31 -0.46 -8.29
C SER A 48 21.99 0.44 -9.48
N ASP A 49 21.62 -0.15 -10.62
CA ASP A 49 21.30 0.59 -11.85
C ASP A 49 20.08 1.51 -11.69
N GLN A 50 19.14 1.13 -10.83
CA GLN A 50 17.89 1.86 -10.53
C GLN A 50 17.95 2.70 -9.24
N LEU A 51 19.12 2.85 -8.63
CA LEU A 51 19.34 3.56 -7.36
C LEU A 51 18.40 3.09 -6.24
N CYS A 52 18.08 1.79 -6.21
CA CYS A 52 17.30 1.15 -5.18
C CYS A 52 18.22 0.53 -4.12
N ASP A 53 17.89 0.72 -2.86
CA ASP A 53 18.70 0.26 -1.72
C ASP A 53 17.95 -0.71 -0.79
N LYS A 54 16.69 -1.07 -1.14
CA LYS A 54 15.89 -2.05 -0.41
C LYS A 54 15.24 -3.06 -1.36
N LEU A 55 15.48 -4.34 -1.09
CA LEU A 55 14.79 -5.45 -1.76
C LEU A 55 13.73 -6.01 -0.81
N ILE A 56 12.51 -6.23 -1.30
CA ILE A 56 11.37 -6.72 -0.51
C ILE A 56 10.86 -8.00 -1.16
N PHE A 57 10.83 -9.08 -0.39
CA PHE A 57 10.40 -10.38 -0.86
C PHE A 57 9.08 -10.77 -0.18
N TYR A 58 8.07 -11.07 -0.98
CA TYR A 58 6.82 -11.67 -0.52
C TYR A 58 6.96 -13.18 -0.66
N VAL A 59 7.04 -13.86 0.46
CA VAL A 59 7.51 -15.24 0.54
C VAL A 59 6.38 -16.16 1.02
N LYS A 60 6.10 -17.22 0.28
CA LYS A 60 5.16 -18.26 0.71
C LYS A 60 5.74 -19.09 1.85
N ALA A 61 4.87 -19.78 2.60
CA ALA A 61 5.27 -20.58 3.76
C ALA A 61 6.34 -21.63 3.42
N GLU A 62 6.23 -22.27 2.27
CA GLU A 62 7.15 -23.30 1.77
C GLU A 62 8.57 -22.79 1.54
N ASP A 63 8.73 -21.50 1.22
CA ASP A 63 10.02 -20.87 0.92
C ASP A 63 10.66 -20.16 2.13
N ARG A 64 10.00 -20.08 3.28
CA ARG A 64 10.52 -19.39 4.48
C ARG A 64 11.93 -19.83 4.88
N HIS A 65 12.23 -21.11 4.74
CA HIS A 65 13.54 -21.67 5.09
C HIS A 65 14.70 -20.99 4.34
N ARG A 66 14.44 -20.40 3.18
CA ARG A 66 15.43 -19.68 2.35
C ARG A 66 15.77 -18.29 2.91
N PHE A 67 14.98 -17.77 3.87
CA PHE A 67 15.07 -16.42 4.42
C PHE A 67 15.41 -16.37 5.92
N THR A 68 15.84 -17.48 6.50
CA THR A 68 16.08 -17.59 7.96
C THR A 68 17.41 -16.97 8.43
N LYS A 69 18.30 -16.63 7.51
CA LYS A 69 19.64 -16.10 7.83
C LYS A 69 19.82 -14.70 7.22
N GLN A 70 20.79 -13.95 7.76
CA GLN A 70 21.25 -12.73 7.14
C GLN A 70 21.54 -12.96 5.65
N PRO A 71 21.25 -11.98 4.76
CA PRO A 71 20.98 -10.57 5.10
C PRO A 71 19.48 -10.23 5.23
N TYR A 72 18.58 -11.20 5.35
CA TYR A 72 17.15 -10.98 5.36
C TYR A 72 16.63 -10.59 6.74
N VAL A 73 15.75 -9.59 6.76
CA VAL A 73 15.02 -9.11 7.95
C VAL A 73 13.54 -9.32 7.73
N TRP A 74 12.90 -10.04 8.64
CA TRP A 74 11.44 -10.19 8.60
C TRP A 74 10.77 -8.86 9.00
N GLU A 75 9.90 -8.35 8.14
CA GLU A 75 9.20 -7.07 8.37
C GLU A 75 7.70 -7.27 8.63
N GLY A 76 7.14 -8.42 8.31
CA GLY A 76 5.72 -8.66 8.53
C GLY A 76 5.14 -9.80 7.73
N LYS A 77 3.80 -9.90 7.77
CA LYS A 77 3.03 -10.86 6.99
C LYS A 77 1.67 -10.32 6.57
N ILE A 78 1.15 -10.85 5.47
CA ILE A 78 -0.22 -10.63 5.01
C ILE A 78 -0.87 -12.01 4.85
N LYS A 79 -1.89 -12.30 5.66
CA LYS A 79 -2.61 -13.57 5.56
C LYS A 79 -3.49 -13.59 4.31
N GLY A 80 -3.48 -14.73 3.62
CA GLY A 80 -4.28 -14.96 2.43
C GLY A 80 -3.85 -14.19 1.19
N PHE A 81 -2.65 -13.59 1.16
CA PHE A 81 -2.15 -12.75 0.06
C PHE A 81 -2.09 -13.49 -1.28
N PHE A 82 -1.57 -14.71 -1.29
CA PHE A 82 -1.43 -15.56 -2.48
C PHE A 82 -2.65 -16.47 -2.63
N GLN A 83 -3.78 -15.94 -3.09
CA GLN A 83 -5.02 -16.71 -3.32
C GLN A 83 -5.40 -17.56 -2.11
N GLY A 84 -5.44 -16.94 -0.93
CA GLY A 84 -5.75 -17.60 0.34
C GLY A 84 -4.53 -18.08 1.14
N LYS A 85 -3.34 -18.24 0.52
CA LYS A 85 -2.10 -18.56 1.24
C LYS A 85 -1.41 -17.31 1.75
N ASP A 86 -0.75 -17.41 2.89
CA ASP A 86 -0.06 -16.31 3.55
C ASP A 86 1.21 -15.88 2.77
N ALA A 87 1.53 -14.58 2.82
CA ALA A 87 2.83 -14.05 2.46
C ALA A 87 3.56 -13.57 3.72
N ASP A 88 4.81 -14.02 3.94
CA ASP A 88 5.76 -13.37 4.83
C ASP A 88 6.55 -12.32 4.04
N ILE A 89 6.80 -11.18 4.66
CA ILE A 89 7.52 -10.07 4.05
C ILE A 89 8.92 -10.01 4.65
N TYR A 90 9.93 -10.20 3.79
CA TYR A 90 11.32 -10.07 4.15
C TYR A 90 11.96 -8.92 3.38
N ALA A 91 12.80 -8.15 4.05
CA ALA A 91 13.60 -7.11 3.44
C ALA A 91 15.08 -7.47 3.43
N TRP A 92 15.77 -7.06 2.37
CA TRP A 92 17.22 -6.99 2.34
C TRP A 92 17.62 -5.54 2.09
N PHE A 93 18.25 -4.94 3.09
CA PHE A 93 18.77 -3.57 3.04
C PHE A 93 20.16 -3.61 2.42
N LEU A 94 20.32 -3.03 1.24
CA LEU A 94 21.61 -3.00 0.53
C LEU A 94 22.56 -1.93 1.08
N GLN A 95 21.98 -0.93 1.78
CA GLN A 95 22.73 0.12 2.46
C GLN A 95 22.39 0.13 3.97
N PRO A 96 23.39 0.21 4.87
CA PRO A 96 23.16 0.20 6.33
C PRO A 96 22.22 1.31 6.81
N ASP A 97 22.33 2.51 6.24
CA ASP A 97 21.51 3.65 6.63
C ASP A 97 20.02 3.46 6.27
N ARG A 98 19.71 2.60 5.29
CA ARG A 98 18.32 2.27 4.94
C ARG A 98 17.59 1.51 6.06
N TYR A 99 18.31 0.71 6.83
CA TYR A 99 17.76 -0.03 7.98
C TYR A 99 17.60 0.84 9.22
N ARG A 100 18.19 2.04 9.24
CA ARG A 100 18.17 2.93 10.41
C ARG A 100 16.80 3.59 10.58
N ASP A 101 16.02 3.04 11.49
CA ASP A 101 14.72 3.62 11.86
C ASP A 101 14.93 4.81 12.83
N VAL A 102 14.37 5.97 12.48
CA VAL A 102 14.66 7.22 13.22
C VAL A 102 13.55 7.62 14.20
N ASP A 103 12.34 7.17 13.99
CA ASP A 103 11.16 7.58 14.79
C ASP A 103 10.56 6.44 15.64
N VAL A 104 11.33 5.40 15.95
CA VAL A 104 10.86 4.16 16.61
C VAL A 104 9.94 4.41 17.80
N LYS A 105 10.31 5.31 18.72
CA LYS A 105 9.50 5.58 19.91
C LYS A 105 8.14 6.19 19.58
N LYS A 106 8.10 7.11 18.62
CA LYS A 106 6.84 7.74 18.18
C LYS A 106 5.95 6.74 17.44
N GLU A 107 6.53 5.95 16.55
CA GLU A 107 5.83 4.89 15.80
C GLU A 107 5.25 3.84 16.73
N GLN A 108 6.03 3.36 17.71
CA GLN A 108 5.57 2.41 18.73
C GLN A 108 4.42 2.99 19.57
N LYS A 109 4.49 4.29 19.93
CA LYS A 109 3.40 4.96 20.65
C LYS A 109 2.13 4.96 19.80
N VAL A 110 2.20 5.41 18.54
CA VAL A 110 1.03 5.41 17.64
C VAL A 110 0.44 4.01 17.51
N LEU A 111 1.28 3.00 17.27
CA LEU A 111 0.83 1.62 17.14
C LEU A 111 0.16 1.11 18.43
N LYS A 112 0.76 1.35 19.58
CA LYS A 112 0.19 0.98 20.89
C LYS A 112 -1.18 1.63 21.09
N ASP A 113 -1.27 2.94 20.84
CA ASP A 113 -2.50 3.71 21.02
C ASP A 113 -3.64 3.15 20.15
N VAL A 114 -3.37 2.81 18.87
CA VAL A 114 -4.42 2.28 17.98
C VAL A 114 -4.81 0.84 18.31
N LEU A 115 -3.88 0.00 18.73
CA LEU A 115 -4.16 -1.41 19.04
C LEU A 115 -5.01 -1.60 20.33
N THR A 116 -5.12 -0.57 21.17
CA THR A 116 -6.01 -0.59 22.36
C THR A 116 -7.46 -0.24 22.01
N ILE A 117 -7.71 0.23 20.80
CA ILE A 117 -9.03 0.69 20.36
C ILE A 117 -9.82 -0.50 19.81
N PRO A 118 -11.07 -0.71 20.26
CA PRO A 118 -11.89 -1.78 19.72
C PRO A 118 -12.29 -1.51 18.26
N GLU A 119 -12.47 -2.58 17.49
CA GLU A 119 -13.11 -2.52 16.18
C GLU A 119 -14.46 -1.79 16.31
N LYS A 120 -14.75 -0.90 15.39
CA LYS A 120 -16.03 -0.20 15.31
C LYS A 120 -16.73 -0.61 14.04
N ALA A 121 -18.06 -0.68 14.10
CA ALA A 121 -18.82 -0.77 12.87
C ALA A 121 -18.49 0.46 11.99
N GLY A 122 -18.17 0.21 10.71
CA GLY A 122 -17.91 1.28 9.75
C GLY A 122 -19.07 2.28 9.75
N ARG A 123 -18.80 3.55 9.45
CA ARG A 123 -19.88 4.53 9.30
C ARG A 123 -20.79 4.13 8.16
N SER A 124 -22.09 4.07 8.45
CA SER A 124 -23.13 3.73 7.47
C SER A 124 -23.55 4.92 6.62
N ASN A 125 -23.31 6.14 7.07
CA ASN A 125 -23.76 7.37 6.39
C ASN A 125 -22.66 8.44 6.38
N LEU A 126 -22.60 9.19 5.27
CA LEU A 126 -21.85 10.42 5.18
C LEU A 126 -22.59 11.54 5.96
N PRO A 127 -21.86 12.53 6.49
CA PRO A 127 -22.48 13.73 7.04
C PRO A 127 -23.27 14.49 5.96
N ALA A 128 -24.21 15.34 6.38
CA ALA A 128 -24.98 16.18 5.47
C ALA A 128 -24.04 17.01 4.55
N PHE A 129 -24.48 17.24 3.32
CA PHE A 129 -23.77 17.95 2.25
C PHE A 129 -22.55 17.23 1.64
N TYR A 130 -22.22 16.02 2.10
CA TYR A 130 -21.21 15.16 1.43
C TYR A 130 -21.91 14.09 0.59
N SER A 131 -21.36 13.84 -0.59
CA SER A 131 -21.78 12.73 -1.46
C SER A 131 -20.55 11.93 -1.90
N MET A 132 -20.72 10.63 -2.11
CA MET A 132 -19.66 9.75 -2.61
C MET A 132 -20.07 9.17 -3.96
N ARG A 133 -19.10 9.10 -4.87
CA ARG A 133 -19.25 8.45 -6.18
C ARG A 133 -17.95 7.83 -6.65
N HIS A 134 -18.01 7.06 -7.73
CA HIS A 134 -16.81 6.73 -8.51
C HIS A 134 -16.43 7.96 -9.34
N PRO A 135 -15.11 8.29 -9.45
CA PRO A 135 -14.66 9.37 -10.32
C PRO A 135 -14.73 8.95 -11.79
N ALA A 136 -14.93 9.93 -12.67
CA ALA A 136 -14.72 9.81 -14.11
C ALA A 136 -13.35 10.34 -14.52
N GLU A 137 -12.91 10.08 -15.75
CA GLU A 137 -11.61 10.60 -16.25
C GLU A 137 -11.51 12.13 -16.19
N ALA A 138 -12.63 12.84 -16.29
CA ALA A 138 -12.69 14.29 -16.15
C ALA A 138 -12.32 14.81 -14.75
N ASP A 139 -12.47 13.97 -13.71
CA ASP A 139 -12.13 14.33 -12.33
C ASP A 139 -10.63 14.28 -12.03
N ALA A 140 -9.83 13.74 -12.94
CA ALA A 140 -8.40 13.49 -12.70
C ALA A 140 -7.63 14.76 -12.32
N GLU A 141 -7.98 15.91 -12.89
CA GLU A 141 -7.34 17.19 -12.56
C GLU A 141 -7.63 17.60 -11.11
N GLU A 142 -8.89 17.51 -10.70
CA GLU A 142 -9.29 17.86 -9.34
C GLU A 142 -8.74 16.87 -8.30
N MET A 143 -8.72 15.58 -8.63
CA MET A 143 -8.05 14.56 -7.81
C MET A 143 -6.55 14.87 -7.64
N ALA A 144 -5.85 15.20 -8.73
CA ALA A 144 -4.44 15.56 -8.66
C ALA A 144 -4.21 16.81 -7.78
N GLN A 145 -5.10 17.81 -7.83
CA GLN A 145 -5.06 18.97 -6.95
C GLN A 145 -5.25 18.56 -5.47
N LEU A 146 -6.18 17.65 -5.17
CA LEU A 146 -6.35 17.12 -3.83
C LEU A 146 -5.05 16.47 -3.33
N TYR A 147 -4.42 15.59 -4.12
CA TYR A 147 -3.17 14.93 -3.72
C TYR A 147 -2.03 15.92 -3.51
N ARG A 148 -1.87 16.93 -4.37
CA ARG A 148 -0.90 18.04 -4.19
C ARG A 148 -1.14 18.81 -2.89
N SER A 149 -2.40 19.02 -2.50
CA SER A 149 -2.76 19.73 -1.28
C SER A 149 -2.46 18.95 0.01
N VAL A 150 -2.45 17.61 -0.09
CA VAL A 150 -2.31 16.71 1.07
C VAL A 150 -0.86 16.25 1.27
N PHE A 151 -0.14 15.98 0.18
CA PHE A 151 1.18 15.36 0.23
C PHE A 151 2.26 16.21 -0.44
N LYS A 152 3.36 16.44 0.28
CA LYS A 152 4.57 17.05 -0.27
C LYS A 152 5.23 16.19 -1.34
N THR A 153 5.33 14.88 -1.05
CA THR A 153 5.74 13.82 -1.96
C THR A 153 4.83 12.63 -1.74
N TYR A 154 4.65 11.80 -2.76
CA TYR A 154 3.84 10.57 -2.69
C TYR A 154 4.52 9.47 -3.52
N PRO A 155 4.42 8.19 -3.13
CA PRO A 155 5.13 7.08 -3.79
C PRO A 155 4.77 6.91 -5.27
N THR A 156 3.51 7.17 -5.60
CA THR A 156 2.97 7.16 -6.96
C THR A 156 2.68 8.60 -7.42
N PRO A 157 2.71 8.89 -8.73
CA PRO A 157 2.54 10.27 -9.21
C PRO A 157 1.09 10.74 -9.24
N MET A 158 0.37 10.59 -8.14
CA MET A 158 -1.03 11.01 -7.99
C MET A 158 -1.21 12.54 -8.13
N HIS A 159 -0.13 13.30 -8.21
CA HIS A 159 -0.15 14.73 -8.56
C HIS A 159 -0.23 15.00 -10.07
N ASP A 160 -0.12 13.95 -10.91
CA ASP A 160 -0.23 14.01 -12.38
C ASP A 160 -1.60 13.50 -12.83
N PRO A 161 -2.46 14.36 -13.42
CA PRO A 161 -3.77 13.94 -13.90
C PRO A 161 -3.71 12.88 -15.00
N SER A 162 -2.64 12.85 -15.81
CA SER A 162 -2.47 11.83 -16.85
C SER A 162 -2.29 10.45 -16.23
N PHE A 163 -1.48 10.35 -15.18
CA PHE A 163 -1.30 9.12 -14.42
C PHE A 163 -2.61 8.62 -13.80
N ILE A 164 -3.39 9.54 -13.18
CA ILE A 164 -4.69 9.18 -12.58
C ILE A 164 -5.63 8.61 -13.64
N ARG A 165 -5.76 9.28 -14.82
CA ARG A 165 -6.59 8.76 -15.93
C ARG A 165 -6.17 7.38 -16.40
N ASP A 166 -4.89 7.13 -16.38
CA ASP A 166 -4.35 5.87 -16.85
C ASP A 166 -4.59 4.74 -15.84
N VAL A 167 -4.35 4.95 -14.54
CA VAL A 167 -4.64 3.93 -13.53
C VAL A 167 -6.14 3.69 -13.33
N MET A 168 -7.01 4.66 -13.67
CA MET A 168 -8.47 4.43 -13.71
C MET A 168 -8.90 3.39 -14.75
N LYS A 169 -8.09 3.17 -15.80
CA LYS A 169 -8.36 2.15 -16.84
C LYS A 169 -7.88 0.76 -16.43
N GLU A 170 -7.11 0.70 -15.34
CA GLU A 170 -6.57 -0.54 -14.81
C GLU A 170 -7.51 -1.15 -13.75
N GLN A 171 -7.02 -2.15 -13.02
CA GLN A 171 -7.75 -2.78 -11.92
C GLN A 171 -7.64 -1.95 -10.60
N VAL A 172 -7.76 -0.63 -10.71
CA VAL A 172 -7.76 0.33 -9.59
C VAL A 172 -9.16 0.95 -9.45
N PHE A 173 -9.78 0.72 -8.31
CA PHE A 173 -11.15 1.13 -8.02
C PHE A 173 -11.16 2.34 -7.11
N PHE A 174 -11.36 3.53 -7.66
CA PHE A 174 -11.43 4.77 -6.90
C PHE A 174 -12.83 5.06 -6.38
N THR A 175 -12.87 5.73 -5.23
CA THR A 175 -14.02 6.49 -4.75
C THR A 175 -13.57 7.92 -4.46
N VAL A 176 -14.45 8.89 -4.70
CA VAL A 176 -14.26 10.28 -4.29
C VAL A 176 -15.46 10.73 -3.46
N VAL A 177 -15.19 11.61 -2.49
CA VAL A 177 -16.23 12.31 -1.73
C VAL A 177 -16.19 13.78 -2.08
N GLU A 178 -17.36 14.30 -2.39
CA GLU A 178 -17.59 15.69 -2.75
C GLU A 178 -18.26 16.46 -1.62
N TYR A 179 -17.93 17.74 -1.54
CA TYR A 179 -18.60 18.72 -0.71
C TYR A 179 -18.86 19.97 -1.55
N GLN A 180 -20.16 20.35 -1.74
CA GLN A 180 -20.57 21.48 -2.57
C GLN A 180 -19.99 21.44 -3.99
N GLY A 181 -19.92 20.27 -4.59
CA GLY A 181 -19.43 20.08 -5.96
C GLY A 181 -17.91 19.97 -6.10
N SER A 182 -17.15 20.02 -5.01
CA SER A 182 -15.69 19.86 -5.05
C SER A 182 -15.25 18.55 -4.40
N ILE A 183 -14.26 17.87 -4.99
CA ILE A 183 -13.67 16.64 -4.45
C ILE A 183 -12.78 16.97 -3.25
N VAL A 184 -13.16 16.45 -2.08
CA VAL A 184 -12.48 16.70 -0.81
C VAL A 184 -11.85 15.46 -0.18
N SER A 185 -12.17 14.27 -0.69
CA SER A 185 -11.54 13.02 -0.26
C SER A 185 -11.49 12.03 -1.42
N ALA A 186 -10.42 11.25 -1.52
CA ALA A 186 -10.24 10.17 -2.46
C ALA A 186 -9.61 8.97 -1.78
N CYS A 187 -9.92 7.77 -2.27
CA CYS A 187 -9.35 6.52 -1.82
C CYS A 187 -9.46 5.48 -2.94
N SER A 188 -8.49 4.59 -3.06
CA SER A 188 -8.50 3.49 -4.02
C SER A 188 -8.44 2.11 -3.38
N SER A 189 -8.78 1.11 -4.19
CA SER A 189 -8.48 -0.30 -3.95
C SER A 189 -7.84 -0.86 -5.20
N ASP A 190 -6.56 -1.23 -5.11
CA ASP A 190 -5.72 -1.61 -6.24
C ASP A 190 -5.62 -3.14 -6.28
N VAL A 191 -6.29 -3.76 -7.26
CA VAL A 191 -6.39 -5.23 -7.34
C VAL A 191 -5.15 -5.83 -7.96
N LEU A 192 -4.48 -6.69 -7.20
CA LEU A 192 -3.41 -7.54 -7.70
C LEU A 192 -4.01 -8.87 -8.21
N VAL A 193 -4.42 -8.85 -9.48
CA VAL A 193 -5.15 -9.95 -10.13
C VAL A 193 -4.47 -11.32 -9.95
N PRO A 194 -3.14 -11.49 -10.15
CA PRO A 194 -2.48 -12.78 -10.00
C PRO A 194 -2.58 -13.37 -8.58
N PHE A 195 -2.78 -12.52 -7.57
CA PHE A 195 -2.81 -12.91 -6.16
C PHE A 195 -4.23 -12.90 -5.59
N GLN A 196 -5.22 -12.40 -6.34
CA GLN A 196 -6.61 -12.24 -5.91
C GLN A 196 -6.72 -11.52 -4.54
N CYS A 197 -5.92 -10.47 -4.37
CA CYS A 197 -5.95 -9.57 -3.23
C CYS A 197 -5.95 -8.12 -3.71
N ALA A 198 -6.20 -7.16 -2.82
CA ALA A 198 -6.12 -5.75 -3.18
C ALA A 198 -5.48 -4.93 -2.07
N GLU A 199 -4.73 -3.89 -2.47
CA GLU A 199 -4.23 -2.84 -1.59
C GLU A 199 -5.28 -1.74 -1.43
N MET A 200 -5.61 -1.40 -0.18
CA MET A 200 -6.36 -0.18 0.12
C MET A 200 -5.36 0.97 0.14
N SER A 201 -5.41 1.82 -0.88
CA SER A 201 -4.34 2.75 -1.23
C SER A 201 -4.86 4.16 -1.51
N ASP A 202 -3.96 5.06 -1.87
CA ASP A 202 -4.20 6.42 -2.37
C ASP A 202 -5.21 7.25 -1.56
N CYS A 203 -5.16 7.08 -0.24
CA CYS A 203 -6.09 7.74 0.67
C CYS A 203 -5.68 9.18 0.94
N ALA A 204 -6.47 10.12 0.47
CA ALA A 204 -6.30 11.56 0.70
C ALA A 204 -7.59 12.20 1.18
N THR A 205 -7.52 13.05 2.19
CA THR A 205 -8.63 13.93 2.61
C THR A 205 -8.09 15.34 2.84
N HIS A 206 -8.72 16.31 2.19
CA HIS A 206 -8.33 17.72 2.33
C HIS A 206 -8.33 18.11 3.81
N PRO A 207 -7.32 18.86 4.29
CA PRO A 207 -7.16 19.16 5.72
C PRO A 207 -8.40 19.74 6.39
N SER A 208 -9.15 20.65 5.74
CA SER A 208 -10.36 21.26 6.28
C SER A 208 -11.56 20.31 6.38
N HIS A 209 -11.51 19.13 5.77
CA HIS A 209 -12.58 18.13 5.78
C HIS A 209 -12.21 16.85 6.56
N ARG A 210 -11.09 16.87 7.29
CA ARG A 210 -10.68 15.76 8.16
C ARG A 210 -11.59 15.62 9.37
N ASN A 211 -11.52 14.47 10.05
CA ASN A 211 -12.32 14.13 11.22
C ASN A 211 -13.84 14.02 10.97
N GLN A 212 -14.30 14.11 9.73
CA GLN A 212 -15.70 13.90 9.33
C GLN A 212 -16.04 12.43 9.07
N GLY A 213 -15.05 11.53 9.11
CA GLY A 213 -15.24 10.10 8.84
C GLY A 213 -15.39 9.74 7.37
N LEU A 214 -15.04 10.66 6.44
CA LEU A 214 -15.19 10.46 4.99
C LEU A 214 -14.43 9.23 4.51
N LEU A 215 -13.16 9.10 4.88
CA LEU A 215 -12.33 7.96 4.51
C LEU A 215 -12.85 6.64 5.09
N SER A 216 -13.38 6.66 6.31
CA SER A 216 -13.99 5.46 6.92
C SER A 216 -15.21 4.98 6.12
N TYR A 217 -16.01 5.90 5.59
CA TYR A 217 -17.14 5.56 4.71
C TYR A 217 -16.65 4.96 3.38
N GLN A 218 -15.63 5.57 2.76
CA GLN A 218 -15.01 5.05 1.53
C GLN A 218 -14.43 3.64 1.74
N PHE A 219 -13.75 3.39 2.87
CA PHE A 219 -13.23 2.06 3.23
C PHE A 219 -14.37 1.04 3.35
N SER A 220 -15.46 1.36 4.04
CA SER A 220 -16.62 0.45 4.15
C SER A 220 -17.13 0.03 2.77
N TYR A 221 -17.28 0.99 1.88
CA TYR A 221 -17.76 0.74 0.52
C TYR A 221 -16.78 -0.12 -0.30
N LEU A 222 -15.49 0.25 -0.31
CA LEU A 222 -14.47 -0.48 -1.07
C LEU A 222 -14.28 -1.92 -0.54
N ILE A 223 -14.35 -2.13 0.78
CA ILE A 223 -14.32 -3.48 1.37
C ILE A 223 -15.47 -4.33 0.82
N GLN A 224 -16.70 -3.80 0.82
CA GLN A 224 -17.87 -4.52 0.28
C GLN A 224 -17.70 -4.80 -1.21
N LEU A 225 -17.23 -3.84 -1.99
CA LEU A 225 -16.98 -4.02 -3.42
C LEU A 225 -15.95 -5.13 -3.68
N MET A 226 -14.87 -5.18 -2.93
CA MET A 226 -13.83 -6.21 -3.07
C MET A 226 -14.32 -7.59 -2.61
N GLN A 227 -15.21 -7.65 -1.59
CA GLN A 227 -15.90 -8.88 -1.21
C GLN A 227 -16.78 -9.42 -2.34
N GLN A 228 -17.57 -8.54 -2.99
CA GLN A 228 -18.41 -8.91 -4.13
C GLN A 228 -17.58 -9.39 -5.32
N LYS A 229 -16.40 -8.81 -5.54
CA LYS A 229 -15.43 -9.28 -6.56
C LYS A 229 -14.77 -10.62 -6.19
N GLY A 230 -15.01 -11.13 -4.98
CA GLY A 230 -14.54 -12.42 -4.55
C GLY A 230 -13.04 -12.49 -4.24
N LEU A 231 -12.42 -11.40 -3.83
CA LEU A 231 -11.02 -11.41 -3.42
C LEU A 231 -10.81 -12.14 -2.08
N TRP A 232 -9.60 -12.64 -1.84
CA TRP A 232 -9.24 -13.35 -0.61
C TRP A 232 -8.89 -12.39 0.52
N THR A 233 -8.13 -11.35 0.22
CA THR A 233 -7.54 -10.49 1.24
C THR A 233 -7.44 -9.04 0.76
N LEU A 234 -7.72 -8.13 1.68
CA LEU A 234 -7.31 -6.74 1.56
C LEU A 234 -6.09 -6.49 2.44
N PHE A 235 -5.22 -5.60 1.99
CA PHE A 235 -4.11 -5.12 2.80
C PHE A 235 -3.93 -3.60 2.62
N SER A 236 -3.19 -2.97 3.51
CA SER A 236 -2.88 -1.54 3.45
C SER A 236 -1.52 -1.29 4.08
N TYR A 237 -0.78 -0.37 3.47
CA TYR A 237 0.45 0.18 4.03
C TYR A 237 0.19 1.58 4.54
N SER A 238 0.12 1.73 5.85
CA SER A 238 -0.13 3.04 6.48
C SER A 238 1.15 3.59 7.08
N ARG A 239 1.41 4.89 6.85
CA ARG A 239 2.55 5.57 7.51
C ARG A 239 2.51 5.28 9.01
N SER A 240 3.62 4.76 9.57
CA SER A 240 3.69 4.37 10.98
C SER A 240 3.39 5.53 11.94
N LEU A 241 3.68 6.76 11.53
CA LEU A 241 3.39 7.98 12.29
C LEU A 241 1.95 8.51 12.10
N SER A 242 1.18 7.99 11.16
CA SER A 242 -0.17 8.49 10.89
C SER A 242 -1.22 7.85 11.79
N LEU A 243 -1.54 8.48 12.92
CA LEU A 243 -2.60 8.00 13.81
C LEU A 243 -3.92 7.75 13.05
N GLY A 244 -4.35 8.71 12.22
CA GLY A 244 -5.63 8.63 11.51
C GLY A 244 -5.75 7.44 10.57
N MET A 245 -4.71 7.14 9.75
CA MET A 245 -4.74 6.00 8.83
C MET A 245 -4.68 4.66 9.57
N ASN A 246 -3.87 4.56 10.62
CA ASN A 246 -3.82 3.34 11.44
C ASN A 246 -5.17 3.11 12.15
N LEU A 247 -5.86 4.16 12.62
CA LEU A 247 -7.21 4.06 13.19
C LEU A 247 -8.25 3.57 12.18
N VAL A 248 -8.20 4.06 10.94
CA VAL A 248 -9.12 3.60 9.88
C VAL A 248 -8.97 2.09 9.69
N ASN A 249 -7.75 1.56 9.61
CA ASN A 249 -7.53 0.12 9.49
C ASN A 249 -8.12 -0.66 10.67
N VAL A 250 -7.85 -0.23 11.92
CA VAL A 250 -8.38 -0.90 13.13
C VAL A 250 -9.91 -0.86 13.15
N TYR A 251 -10.53 0.28 12.87
CA TYR A 251 -11.99 0.41 12.87
C TYR A 251 -12.67 -0.52 11.86
N HIS A 252 -12.00 -0.83 10.75
CA HIS A 252 -12.51 -1.73 9.72
C HIS A 252 -12.07 -3.19 9.89
N GLY A 253 -11.53 -3.55 11.06
CA GLY A 253 -11.17 -4.94 11.40
C GLY A 253 -9.93 -5.45 10.66
N PHE A 254 -9.06 -4.55 10.19
CA PHE A 254 -7.75 -4.96 9.70
C PHE A 254 -6.86 -5.33 10.90
N ARG A 255 -6.07 -6.38 10.73
CA ARG A 255 -5.10 -6.87 11.72
C ARG A 255 -3.71 -6.38 11.39
N TYR A 256 -2.95 -6.05 12.41
CA TYR A 256 -1.55 -5.66 12.25
C TYR A 256 -0.70 -6.85 11.81
N GLY A 257 0.04 -6.67 10.73
CA GLY A 257 0.89 -7.70 10.13
C GLY A 257 2.39 -7.50 10.35
N GLY A 258 2.81 -6.29 10.71
CA GLY A 258 4.24 -5.95 10.88
C GLY A 258 4.55 -4.53 10.47
N LYS A 259 5.84 -4.18 10.40
CA LYS A 259 6.32 -2.86 10.02
C LYS A 259 7.44 -2.94 8.99
N MET A 260 7.28 -2.26 7.87
CA MET A 260 8.28 -2.11 6.82
C MET A 260 9.08 -0.84 7.06
N ILE A 261 10.36 -1.00 7.40
CA ILE A 261 11.24 0.12 7.80
C ILE A 261 11.59 0.98 6.59
N ARG A 262 11.40 2.31 6.74
CA ARG A 262 11.71 3.34 5.73
C ARG A 262 11.28 2.91 4.32
N ASN A 263 10.03 2.51 4.21
CA ASN A 263 9.54 1.76 3.06
C ASN A 263 9.10 2.63 1.89
N SER A 264 8.51 3.79 2.15
CA SER A 264 7.88 4.63 1.12
C SER A 264 8.34 6.07 1.21
N ASN A 265 8.66 6.69 0.07
CA ASN A 265 8.94 8.11 0.01
C ASN A 265 7.62 8.88 0.02
N ILE A 266 7.27 9.41 1.18
CA ILE A 266 6.02 10.14 1.37
C ILE A 266 6.25 11.34 2.30
N SER A 267 5.58 12.46 2.01
CA SER A 267 5.70 13.70 2.80
C SER A 267 7.13 14.25 2.93
N GLY A 268 7.98 14.00 1.92
CA GLY A 268 9.32 14.55 1.80
C GLY A 268 10.45 13.68 2.36
N GLN A 269 10.16 12.45 2.79
CA GLN A 269 11.16 11.53 3.32
C GLN A 269 10.75 10.05 3.16
N LEU A 270 11.72 9.16 3.37
CA LEU A 270 11.43 7.72 3.47
C LEU A 270 10.85 7.42 4.86
N GLU A 271 9.56 7.03 4.89
CA GLU A 271 8.86 6.67 6.13
C GLU A 271 8.66 5.17 6.27
N SER A 272 8.65 4.71 7.52
CA SER A 272 8.24 3.34 7.86
C SER A 272 6.72 3.19 7.69
N MET A 273 6.31 2.01 7.24
CA MET A 273 4.90 1.70 6.98
C MET A 273 4.44 0.52 7.84
N ASN A 274 3.33 0.70 8.54
CA ASN A 274 2.64 -0.41 9.19
C ASN A 274 1.89 -1.23 8.13
N VAL A 275 2.04 -2.54 8.21
CA VAL A 275 1.33 -3.52 7.38
C VAL A 275 0.03 -3.87 8.07
N TRP A 276 -1.08 -3.71 7.38
CA TRP A 276 -2.41 -4.10 7.84
C TRP A 276 -3.02 -5.07 6.84
N TYR A 277 -3.79 -6.07 7.30
CA TYR A 277 -4.51 -7.00 6.41
C TYR A 277 -5.87 -7.38 6.98
N LYS A 278 -6.81 -7.67 6.08
CA LYS A 278 -8.15 -8.18 6.39
C LYS A 278 -8.48 -9.33 5.43
N GLN A 279 -8.64 -10.54 5.96
CA GLN A 279 -9.14 -11.67 5.17
C GLN A 279 -10.64 -11.46 4.89
N LEU A 280 -11.04 -11.56 3.63
CA LEU A 280 -12.43 -11.47 3.20
C LEU A 280 -13.07 -12.85 3.10
N ARG A 281 -12.25 -13.87 2.90
CA ARG A 281 -12.62 -15.29 2.93
C ARG A 281 -11.74 -16.02 3.94
N LEU A 282 -12.30 -16.97 4.64
CA LEU A 282 -11.53 -17.89 5.46
C LEU A 282 -11.06 -19.04 4.57
N SER A 283 -9.79 -19.39 4.65
CA SER A 283 -9.18 -20.54 3.96
C SER A 283 -9.62 -21.84 4.60
#